data_290e6751845a626f6fb70b339fcba290
#
_entry.id   290e6751845a626f6fb70b339fcba290
#
_cell.length_a   1.000
_cell.length_b   1.000
_cell.length_c   1.000
_cell.angle_alpha   90.00
_cell.angle_beta   90.00
_cell.angle_gamma   90.00
#
_symmetry.space_group_name_H-M   'P 1'
#
loop_
_entity.id
_entity.type
_entity.pdbx_description
1 polymer ?
#
loop_
_entity_poly.entity_id
_entity_poly.type
_entity_poly.pdbx_seq_one_letter_code
_entity_poly.pdbx_strand_id
1 'polypeptide(L)'
;MSRTLLEVPARDTSQEAGRTEPGVRSFEALRLSPQTLEAIRSLGWKSPTPVQVRAIPLMLAGRDVAVQAQTGSGKTAAYGVPLVERVSDQRVRDPEALVLVPTRELALQVTDHLRALGRTRRLRVACAYGGASVASQLESLGRGAHVVVATPGRLLDFLGRGAVRLGSARTVVLDEADRMLDMGFLPDVERILKATPGERQTALFSATLPAEITGLVRRTLRDPVWVRIEGPAPTVEGVRQFYVEVAEQDKVRALRTLLRTEPVQSALVFRRTQRAAQRLADVLAREHPAAALHGGMRQGARLAALRAFASGRTPVLVVTNVAARGLDLPTVSHVVNFDMPEDVETYVHRVGRTARAGQTGTAITLVGQYDMEMFDRLSRVLGPRWVRHPLNLYARS
;
A
#
# COMPACT_ATOMS: atom_id res chain seq x y z
N MET A 1 -0.47 -3.75 58.25
CA MET A 1 -1.34 -2.73 57.60
C MET A 1 -0.97 -2.71 56.14
N SER A 2 -1.67 -3.52 55.35
CA SER A 2 -1.47 -3.66 53.89
C SER A 2 -2.34 -2.60 53.17
N ARG A 3 -1.70 -1.74 52.35
CA ARG A 3 -2.40 -0.85 51.43
C ARG A 3 -2.67 -1.60 50.13
N THR A 4 -3.90 -1.97 49.91
CA THR A 4 -4.42 -2.46 48.64
C THR A 4 -4.45 -1.29 47.64
N LEU A 5 -3.64 -1.41 46.59
CA LEU A 5 -3.72 -0.53 45.41
C LEU A 5 -4.95 -0.93 44.60
N LEU A 6 -5.92 -0.06 44.53
CA LEU A 6 -7.06 -0.17 43.65
C LEU A 6 -6.58 0.01 42.20
N GLU A 7 -6.65 -1.05 41.41
CA GLU A 7 -6.53 -0.98 39.95
C GLU A 7 -7.70 -0.19 39.39
N VAL A 8 -7.40 0.96 38.80
CA VAL A 8 -8.34 1.71 38.00
C VAL A 8 -8.48 1.00 36.66
N PRO A 9 -9.66 0.51 36.26
CA PRO A 9 -9.83 -0.13 34.96
C PRO A 9 -9.59 0.91 33.85
N ALA A 10 -8.73 0.57 32.92
CA ALA A 10 -8.50 1.33 31.69
C ALA A 10 -9.86 1.53 30.98
N ARG A 11 -10.30 2.76 30.82
CA ARG A 11 -11.47 3.07 30.02
C ARG A 11 -11.27 2.57 28.60
N ASP A 12 -12.06 1.57 28.24
CA ASP A 12 -12.15 1.07 26.88
C ASP A 12 -12.86 2.12 26.02
N THR A 13 -12.08 2.94 25.30
CA THR A 13 -12.56 3.95 24.36
C THR A 13 -12.98 3.35 23.00
N SER A 14 -13.06 2.03 22.91
CA SER A 14 -13.44 1.33 21.67
C SER A 14 -14.92 1.52 21.27
N GLN A 15 -15.77 2.01 22.14
CA GLN A 15 -17.19 2.21 21.84
C GLN A 15 -17.57 3.56 21.20
N GLU A 16 -16.68 4.55 21.17
CA GLU A 16 -16.95 5.82 20.45
C GLU A 16 -16.60 5.79 18.96
N ALA A 17 -16.01 4.71 18.47
CA ALA A 17 -15.52 4.59 17.09
C ALA A 17 -16.58 4.21 16.03
N GLY A 18 -17.83 3.98 16.42
CA GLY A 18 -18.87 3.40 15.54
C GLY A 18 -19.86 4.39 14.89
N ARG A 19 -19.79 5.69 15.17
CA ARG A 19 -20.71 6.66 14.55
C ARG A 19 -19.97 7.46 13.48
N THR A 20 -20.28 7.17 12.21
CA THR A 20 -20.03 8.09 11.09
C THR A 20 -20.79 9.39 11.41
N GLU A 21 -20.07 10.48 11.71
CA GLU A 21 -20.72 11.77 11.76
C GLU A 21 -21.30 12.08 10.37
N PRO A 22 -22.61 12.30 10.23
CA PRO A 22 -23.21 12.68 8.97
C PRO A 22 -22.90 14.17 8.73
N GLY A 23 -21.82 14.48 8.02
CA GLY A 23 -21.57 15.91 7.80
C GLY A 23 -20.41 16.30 6.88
N VAL A 24 -19.29 15.59 6.85
CA VAL A 24 -18.15 16.03 6.05
C VAL A 24 -18.25 15.45 4.64
N ARG A 25 -18.90 16.16 3.72
CA ARG A 25 -19.06 15.77 2.31
C ARG A 25 -18.07 16.48 1.39
N SER A 26 -17.31 17.45 1.88
CA SER A 26 -16.37 18.23 1.08
C SER A 26 -15.07 18.52 1.85
N PHE A 27 -13.99 18.83 1.13
CA PHE A 27 -12.72 19.22 1.73
C PHE A 27 -12.77 20.60 2.41
N GLU A 28 -13.69 21.47 2.00
CA GLU A 28 -13.92 22.78 2.61
C GLU A 28 -14.36 22.64 4.09
N ALA A 29 -15.10 21.59 4.41
CA ALA A 29 -15.52 21.31 5.80
C ALA A 29 -14.37 20.88 6.72
N LEU A 30 -13.20 20.54 6.18
CA LEU A 30 -12.02 20.13 6.94
C LEU A 30 -11.17 21.32 7.45
N ARG A 31 -11.59 22.57 7.22
CA ARG A 31 -10.90 23.80 7.64
C ARG A 31 -9.45 23.88 7.21
N LEU A 32 -9.19 23.55 5.94
CA LEU A 32 -7.88 23.60 5.31
C LEU A 32 -7.57 25.02 4.82
N SER A 33 -6.28 25.33 4.66
CA SER A 33 -5.85 26.61 4.07
C SER A 33 -6.32 26.73 2.61
N PRO A 34 -6.54 27.97 2.11
CA PRO A 34 -6.92 28.21 0.71
C PRO A 34 -5.92 27.56 -0.27
N GLN A 35 -4.62 27.58 0.04
CA GLN A 35 -3.57 27.00 -0.78
C GLN A 35 -3.71 25.49 -0.90
N THR A 36 -3.99 24.80 0.20
CA THR A 36 -4.20 23.35 0.19
C THR A 36 -5.51 22.98 -0.53
N LEU A 37 -6.58 23.75 -0.34
CA LEU A 37 -7.83 23.54 -1.09
C LEU A 37 -7.65 23.73 -2.60
N GLU A 38 -6.85 24.72 -3.03
CA GLU A 38 -6.50 24.92 -4.42
C GLU A 38 -5.71 23.73 -4.99
N ALA A 39 -4.73 23.22 -4.23
CA ALA A 39 -3.97 22.03 -4.62
C ALA A 39 -4.87 20.80 -4.77
N ILE A 40 -5.79 20.56 -3.82
CA ILE A 40 -6.78 19.49 -3.85
C ILE A 40 -7.66 19.58 -5.11
N ARG A 41 -8.17 20.77 -5.43
CA ARG A 41 -8.97 20.99 -6.64
C ARG A 41 -8.16 20.72 -7.91
N SER A 42 -6.90 21.17 -7.95
CA SER A 42 -6.01 20.94 -9.11
C SER A 42 -5.68 19.46 -9.33
N LEU A 43 -5.75 18.63 -8.26
CA LEU A 43 -5.61 17.19 -8.32
C LEU A 43 -6.91 16.46 -8.71
N GLY A 44 -8.01 17.20 -8.89
CA GLY A 44 -9.32 16.66 -9.27
C GLY A 44 -10.04 15.89 -8.14
N TRP A 45 -9.62 16.08 -6.88
CA TRP A 45 -10.27 15.42 -5.74
C TRP A 45 -11.56 16.17 -5.40
N LYS A 46 -12.69 15.51 -5.62
CA LYS A 46 -14.02 16.11 -5.46
C LYS A 46 -14.55 16.05 -4.03
N SER A 47 -14.38 14.92 -3.38
CA SER A 47 -14.86 14.67 -2.02
C SER A 47 -13.87 13.82 -1.23
N PRO A 48 -13.75 14.04 0.09
CA PRO A 48 -12.86 13.23 0.92
C PRO A 48 -13.40 11.82 1.10
N THR A 49 -12.49 10.85 1.13
CA THR A 49 -12.81 9.46 1.43
C THR A 49 -13.05 9.26 2.93
N PRO A 50 -13.67 8.15 3.36
CA PRO A 50 -13.93 7.90 4.79
C PRO A 50 -12.66 7.97 5.67
N VAL A 51 -11.51 7.46 5.18
CA VAL A 51 -10.25 7.57 5.94
C VAL A 51 -9.77 9.01 6.06
N GLN A 52 -9.96 9.82 5.05
CA GLN A 52 -9.58 11.24 5.05
C GLN A 52 -10.47 12.04 6.01
N VAL A 53 -11.79 11.82 5.98
CA VAL A 53 -12.74 12.48 6.89
C VAL A 53 -12.36 12.24 8.34
N ARG A 54 -11.95 11.02 8.70
CA ARG A 54 -11.62 10.66 10.09
C ARG A 54 -10.19 11.00 10.49
N ALA A 55 -9.20 10.80 9.63
CA ALA A 55 -7.79 10.98 9.99
C ALA A 55 -7.32 12.43 9.88
N ILE A 56 -7.75 13.19 8.86
CA ILE A 56 -7.27 14.57 8.65
C ILE A 56 -7.52 15.47 9.88
N PRO A 57 -8.72 15.55 10.47
CA PRO A 57 -8.96 16.43 11.62
C PRO A 57 -8.11 16.05 12.83
N LEU A 58 -7.93 14.76 13.09
CA LEU A 58 -7.12 14.25 14.20
C LEU A 58 -5.66 14.64 14.03
N MET A 59 -5.12 14.47 12.83
CA MET A 59 -3.73 14.83 12.53
C MET A 59 -3.53 16.34 12.55
N LEU A 60 -4.48 17.15 12.09
CA LEU A 60 -4.42 18.61 12.21
C LEU A 60 -4.44 19.06 13.67
N ALA A 61 -5.19 18.36 14.53
CA ALA A 61 -5.20 18.59 15.98
C ALA A 61 -3.91 18.11 16.69
N GLY A 62 -2.95 17.55 15.99
CA GLY A 62 -1.69 17.07 16.55
C GLY A 62 -1.77 15.73 17.28
N ARG A 63 -2.89 15.00 17.18
CA ARG A 63 -3.04 13.69 17.83
C ARG A 63 -2.25 12.62 17.10
N ASP A 64 -1.69 11.69 17.85
CA ASP A 64 -1.16 10.45 17.28
C ASP A 64 -2.33 9.59 16.81
N VAL A 65 -2.18 8.94 15.66
CA VAL A 65 -3.24 8.11 15.08
C VAL A 65 -2.71 6.76 14.63
N ALA A 66 -3.47 5.72 14.91
CA ALA A 66 -3.28 4.39 14.35
C ALA A 66 -4.46 4.06 13.41
N VAL A 67 -4.20 4.08 12.11
CA VAL A 67 -5.24 4.00 11.08
C VAL A 67 -5.20 2.64 10.40
N GLN A 68 -6.28 1.88 10.51
CA GLN A 68 -6.50 0.68 9.72
C GLN A 68 -7.41 1.01 8.55
N ALA A 69 -6.88 0.92 7.33
CA ALA A 69 -7.64 1.14 6.11
C ALA A 69 -6.99 0.42 4.92
N GLN A 70 -7.80 -0.12 4.02
CA GLN A 70 -7.34 -0.87 2.84
C GLN A 70 -6.46 -0.04 1.91
N THR A 71 -5.64 -0.70 1.08
CA THR A 71 -4.89 -0.05 -0.01
C THR A 71 -5.87 0.56 -1.02
N GLY A 72 -5.60 1.79 -1.47
CA GLY A 72 -6.50 2.50 -2.38
C GLY A 72 -7.63 3.28 -1.71
N SER A 73 -7.75 3.26 -0.37
CA SER A 73 -8.75 4.04 0.37
C SER A 73 -8.46 5.54 0.46
N GLY A 74 -7.29 6.00 -0.03
CA GLY A 74 -6.87 7.40 0.04
C GLY A 74 -6.01 7.75 1.25
N LYS A 75 -5.32 6.78 1.86
CA LYS A 75 -4.42 6.97 3.01
C LYS A 75 -3.37 8.05 2.76
N THR A 76 -2.76 8.06 1.57
CA THR A 76 -1.72 9.04 1.24
C THR A 76 -2.21 10.48 1.37
N ALA A 77 -3.42 10.77 0.94
CA ALA A 77 -4.02 12.09 1.14
C ALA A 77 -4.43 12.32 2.60
N ALA A 78 -4.84 11.27 3.33
CA ALA A 78 -5.25 11.39 4.72
C ALA A 78 -4.11 11.88 5.64
N TYR A 79 -2.85 11.51 5.37
CA TYR A 79 -1.71 12.07 6.07
C TYR A 79 -1.01 13.20 5.29
N GLY A 80 -1.07 13.20 3.97
CA GLY A 80 -0.40 14.19 3.13
C GLY A 80 -0.98 15.59 3.31
N VAL A 81 -2.31 15.72 3.38
CA VAL A 81 -2.98 17.00 3.64
C VAL A 81 -2.54 17.61 4.96
N PRO A 82 -2.60 16.93 6.12
CA PRO A 82 -2.09 17.48 7.38
C PRO A 82 -0.59 17.78 7.35
N LEU A 83 0.23 16.98 6.68
CA LEU A 83 1.66 17.25 6.55
C LEU A 83 1.92 18.58 5.83
N VAL A 84 1.23 18.81 4.70
CA VAL A 84 1.37 20.06 3.94
C VAL A 84 0.88 21.26 4.73
N GLU A 85 -0.18 21.11 5.53
CA GLU A 85 -0.69 22.19 6.40
C GLU A 85 0.28 22.56 7.53
N ARG A 86 1.04 21.62 8.06
CA ARG A 86 1.84 21.80 9.28
C ARG A 86 3.29 22.17 9.06
N VAL A 87 3.86 21.86 7.89
CA VAL A 87 5.25 22.27 7.60
C VAL A 87 5.33 23.77 7.35
N SER A 88 6.47 24.34 7.69
CA SER A 88 6.71 25.78 7.52
C SER A 88 6.77 26.17 6.03
N ASP A 89 6.47 27.43 5.74
CA ASP A 89 6.64 27.99 4.39
C ASP A 89 8.08 28.49 4.15
N GLN A 90 8.91 28.43 5.17
CA GLN A 90 10.29 28.91 5.14
C GLN A 90 11.23 27.83 4.59
N ARG A 91 12.40 28.27 4.15
CA ARG A 91 13.45 27.36 3.71
C ARG A 91 14.05 26.65 4.91
N VAL A 92 13.99 25.31 4.95
CA VAL A 92 14.53 24.48 6.03
C VAL A 92 15.76 23.71 5.56
N ARG A 93 16.66 23.46 6.48
CA ARG A 93 17.84 22.61 6.27
C ARG A 93 17.52 21.15 6.59
N ASP A 94 16.97 20.92 7.76
CA ASP A 94 16.59 19.60 8.26
C ASP A 94 15.08 19.37 8.10
N PRO A 95 14.61 18.16 7.83
CA PRO A 95 13.20 17.88 7.57
C PRO A 95 12.35 18.09 8.83
N GLU A 96 11.19 18.71 8.63
CA GLU A 96 10.15 18.89 9.65
C GLU A 96 9.20 17.70 9.72
N ALA A 97 9.14 16.92 8.64
CA ALA A 97 8.33 15.70 8.59
C ALA A 97 9.07 14.55 7.89
N LEU A 98 8.74 13.34 8.34
CA LEU A 98 9.27 12.08 7.82
C LEU A 98 8.11 11.15 7.44
N VAL A 99 8.19 10.53 6.27
CA VAL A 99 7.29 9.45 5.86
C VAL A 99 8.12 8.20 5.59
N LEU A 100 7.90 7.14 6.35
CA LEU A 100 8.52 5.83 6.12
C LEU A 100 7.57 4.94 5.34
N VAL A 101 8.10 4.31 4.31
CA VAL A 101 7.38 3.40 3.42
C VAL A 101 8.21 2.14 3.14
N PRO A 102 7.58 0.97 2.91
CA PRO A 102 8.30 -0.29 2.74
C PRO A 102 9.09 -0.38 1.42
N THR A 103 8.64 0.27 0.35
CA THR A 103 9.18 0.07 -0.99
C THR A 103 9.60 1.35 -1.69
N ARG A 104 10.49 1.19 -2.66
CA ARG A 104 11.01 2.29 -3.49
C ARG A 104 9.93 2.92 -4.34
N GLU A 105 9.07 2.07 -4.90
CA GLU A 105 7.96 2.48 -5.76
C GLU A 105 6.98 3.34 -4.97
N LEU A 106 6.62 2.89 -3.76
CA LEU A 106 5.75 3.67 -2.88
C LEU A 106 6.43 4.97 -2.44
N ALA A 107 7.75 4.96 -2.18
CA ALA A 107 8.48 6.18 -1.86
C ALA A 107 8.39 7.22 -2.97
N LEU A 108 8.53 6.80 -4.23
CA LEU A 108 8.38 7.68 -5.39
C LEU A 108 6.96 8.21 -5.51
N GLN A 109 5.95 7.33 -5.42
CA GLN A 109 4.53 7.70 -5.52
C GLN A 109 4.13 8.70 -4.44
N VAL A 110 4.47 8.43 -3.18
CA VAL A 110 4.20 9.34 -2.06
C VAL A 110 4.91 10.67 -2.24
N THR A 111 6.17 10.65 -2.72
CA THR A 111 6.93 11.86 -3.01
C THR A 111 6.22 12.72 -4.06
N ASP A 112 5.77 12.12 -5.16
CA ASP A 112 5.11 12.84 -6.23
C ASP A 112 3.73 13.38 -5.79
N HIS A 113 2.97 12.61 -5.01
CA HIS A 113 1.71 13.08 -4.40
C HIS A 113 1.94 14.28 -3.46
N LEU A 114 2.93 14.21 -2.56
CA LEU A 114 3.23 15.30 -1.65
C LEU A 114 3.74 16.56 -2.37
N ARG A 115 4.54 16.40 -3.44
CA ARG A 115 4.97 17.53 -4.28
C ARG A 115 3.79 18.19 -4.99
N ALA A 116 2.89 17.40 -5.55
CA ALA A 116 1.69 17.90 -6.22
C ALA A 116 0.78 18.64 -5.22
N LEU A 117 0.53 18.06 -4.06
CA LEU A 117 -0.29 18.64 -3.00
C LEU A 117 0.34 19.91 -2.40
N GLY A 118 1.66 19.93 -2.23
CA GLY A 118 2.39 21.06 -1.66
C GLY A 118 2.87 22.10 -2.68
N ARG A 119 2.45 22.02 -3.96
CA ARG A 119 2.95 22.90 -5.02
C ARG A 119 2.67 24.39 -4.76
N THR A 120 1.50 24.71 -4.29
CA THR A 120 1.07 26.10 -3.99
C THR A 120 1.85 26.70 -2.82
N ARG A 121 2.36 25.85 -1.91
CA ARG A 121 3.19 26.24 -0.75
C ARG A 121 4.69 26.08 -1.01
N ARG A 122 5.12 25.78 -2.24
CA ARG A 122 6.51 25.53 -2.62
C ARG A 122 7.20 24.45 -1.76
N LEU A 123 6.44 23.44 -1.34
CA LEU A 123 6.92 22.33 -0.52
C LEU A 123 8.07 21.60 -1.21
N ARG A 124 9.18 21.41 -0.49
CA ARG A 124 10.30 20.59 -0.97
C ARG A 124 10.23 19.23 -0.33
N VAL A 125 10.15 18.19 -1.16
CA VAL A 125 10.10 16.79 -0.74
C VAL A 125 11.32 16.07 -1.31
N ALA A 126 12.15 15.52 -0.44
CA ALA A 126 13.26 14.65 -0.82
C ALA A 126 12.84 13.18 -0.67
N CYS A 127 13.39 12.34 -1.54
CA CYS A 127 13.10 10.91 -1.55
C CYS A 127 14.38 10.11 -1.32
N ALA A 128 14.36 9.17 -0.35
CA ALA A 128 15.50 8.33 0.01
C ALA A 128 15.14 6.85 -0.05
N TYR A 129 15.65 6.12 -1.06
CA TYR A 129 15.36 4.70 -1.26
C TYR A 129 16.55 3.94 -1.84
N GLY A 130 16.64 2.66 -1.55
CA GLY A 130 17.74 1.80 -2.00
C GLY A 130 17.70 1.49 -3.51
N GLY A 131 18.87 1.16 -4.13
CA GLY A 131 18.97 0.73 -5.53
C GLY A 131 18.93 1.86 -6.57
N ALA A 132 19.06 3.11 -6.14
CA ALA A 132 19.29 4.27 -7.00
C ALA A 132 20.58 4.98 -6.59
N SER A 133 21.04 5.93 -7.42
CA SER A 133 22.25 6.71 -7.17
C SER A 133 22.19 7.38 -5.79
N VAL A 134 23.20 7.13 -4.97
CA VAL A 134 23.38 7.77 -3.67
C VAL A 134 23.64 9.26 -3.86
N ALA A 135 24.49 9.62 -4.82
CA ALA A 135 24.92 11.01 -5.06
C ALA A 135 23.73 11.94 -5.37
N SER A 136 22.82 11.55 -6.25
CA SER A 136 21.65 12.38 -6.61
C SER A 136 20.69 12.57 -5.44
N GLN A 137 20.54 11.55 -4.59
CA GLN A 137 19.69 11.63 -3.40
C GLN A 137 20.34 12.52 -2.32
N LEU A 138 21.64 12.41 -2.13
CA LEU A 138 22.40 13.30 -1.22
C LEU A 138 22.35 14.76 -1.67
N GLU A 139 22.47 15.02 -2.96
CA GLU A 139 22.31 16.36 -3.52
C GLU A 139 20.91 16.92 -3.25
N SER A 140 19.87 16.11 -3.45
CA SER A 140 18.48 16.51 -3.15
C SER A 140 18.29 16.85 -1.68
N LEU A 141 18.82 16.02 -0.77
CA LEU A 141 18.78 16.28 0.68
C LEU A 141 19.60 17.51 1.08
N GLY A 142 20.78 17.70 0.49
CA GLY A 142 21.68 18.83 0.78
C GLY A 142 21.07 20.20 0.43
N ARG A 143 20.14 20.24 -0.54
CA ARG A 143 19.35 21.44 -0.84
C ARG A 143 18.32 21.79 0.24
N GLY A 144 18.14 20.90 1.22
CA GLY A 144 17.14 20.95 2.29
C GLY A 144 15.75 20.56 1.81
N ALA A 145 15.00 19.88 2.64
CA ALA A 145 13.64 19.40 2.35
C ALA A 145 12.75 19.55 3.60
N HIS A 146 11.51 19.96 3.40
CA HIS A 146 10.50 20.03 4.48
C HIS A 146 10.05 18.62 4.88
N VAL A 147 9.92 17.74 3.88
CA VAL A 147 9.50 16.34 4.07
C VAL A 147 10.52 15.42 3.44
N VAL A 148 10.91 14.39 4.17
CA VAL A 148 11.66 13.24 3.63
C VAL A 148 10.74 12.05 3.56
N VAL A 149 10.62 11.45 2.36
CA VAL A 149 9.96 10.17 2.15
C VAL A 149 11.05 9.11 1.97
N ALA A 150 11.04 8.06 2.77
CA ALA A 150 12.17 7.12 2.77
C ALA A 150 11.77 5.66 2.97
N THR A 151 12.59 4.75 2.41
CA THR A 151 12.64 3.35 2.86
C THR A 151 13.62 3.23 4.03
N PRO A 152 13.32 2.39 5.06
CA PRO A 152 14.09 2.37 6.31
C PRO A 152 15.59 2.19 6.12
N GLY A 153 16.03 1.19 5.38
CA GLY A 153 17.47 0.89 5.21
C GLY A 153 18.27 2.03 4.57
N ARG A 154 17.72 2.73 3.56
CA ARG A 154 18.41 3.87 2.94
C ARG A 154 18.45 5.09 3.85
N LEU A 155 17.41 5.31 4.63
CA LEU A 155 17.42 6.41 5.59
C LEU A 155 18.44 6.19 6.68
N LEU A 156 18.58 4.96 7.19
CA LEU A 156 19.63 4.59 8.15
C LEU A 156 21.04 4.79 7.59
N ASP A 157 21.28 4.43 6.32
CA ASP A 157 22.56 4.73 5.65
C ASP A 157 22.85 6.24 5.64
N PHE A 158 21.87 7.07 5.32
CA PHE A 158 22.03 8.52 5.29
C PHE A 158 22.16 9.15 6.68
N LEU A 159 21.48 8.63 7.69
CA LEU A 159 21.67 9.02 9.09
C LEU A 159 23.09 8.67 9.56
N GLY A 160 23.56 7.44 9.26
CA GLY A 160 24.91 7.02 9.61
C GLY A 160 26.02 7.83 8.95
N ARG A 161 25.78 8.40 7.76
CA ARG A 161 26.69 9.32 7.06
C ARG A 161 26.55 10.77 7.52
N GLY A 162 25.63 11.10 8.42
CA GLY A 162 25.33 12.48 8.81
C GLY A 162 24.74 13.35 7.68
N ALA A 163 24.26 12.71 6.59
CA ALA A 163 23.72 13.40 5.43
C ALA A 163 22.31 13.95 5.64
N VAL A 164 21.58 13.44 6.62
CA VAL A 164 20.29 13.93 7.09
C VAL A 164 20.25 13.90 8.61
N ARG A 165 19.59 14.87 9.22
CA ARG A 165 19.33 14.93 10.66
C ARG A 165 17.82 15.00 10.87
N LEU A 166 17.29 14.22 11.80
CA LEU A 166 15.86 14.14 12.07
C LEU A 166 15.43 14.91 13.33
N GLY A 167 16.33 15.68 13.93
CA GLY A 167 16.04 16.43 15.15
C GLY A 167 14.94 17.49 15.03
N SER A 168 14.59 17.90 13.80
CA SER A 168 13.49 18.83 13.52
C SER A 168 12.20 18.14 13.07
N ALA A 169 12.18 16.79 12.91
CA ALA A 169 11.05 16.04 12.42
C ALA A 169 9.91 15.96 13.47
N ARG A 170 9.00 16.93 13.42
CA ARG A 170 7.87 17.04 14.34
C ARG A 170 6.70 16.12 13.98
N THR A 171 6.66 15.61 12.77
CA THR A 171 5.64 14.66 12.33
C THR A 171 6.29 13.47 11.65
N VAL A 172 5.95 12.27 12.10
CA VAL A 172 6.42 11.02 11.50
C VAL A 172 5.22 10.17 11.09
N VAL A 173 5.24 9.72 9.84
CA VAL A 173 4.24 8.82 9.28
C VAL A 173 4.89 7.49 8.96
N LEU A 174 4.26 6.40 9.39
CA LEU A 174 4.58 5.02 9.02
C LEU A 174 3.46 4.54 8.09
N ASP A 175 3.72 4.43 6.79
CA ASP A 175 2.72 3.97 5.82
C ASP A 175 3.00 2.53 5.39
N GLU A 176 1.96 1.74 5.23
CA GLU A 176 2.01 0.29 5.01
C GLU A 176 2.87 -0.44 6.07
N ALA A 177 2.55 -0.19 7.36
CA ALA A 177 3.32 -0.72 8.48
C ALA A 177 3.34 -2.26 8.52
N ASP A 178 2.23 -2.92 8.20
CA ASP A 178 2.14 -4.38 8.05
C ASP A 178 3.14 -4.90 7.02
N ARG A 179 3.32 -4.19 5.93
CA ARG A 179 4.28 -4.57 4.92
C ARG A 179 5.73 -4.31 5.35
N MET A 180 5.98 -3.28 6.15
CA MET A 180 7.30 -3.10 6.78
C MET A 180 7.62 -4.25 7.74
N LEU A 181 6.61 -4.81 8.42
CA LEU A 181 6.73 -6.02 9.23
C LEU A 181 7.12 -7.23 8.37
N ASP A 182 6.35 -7.51 7.30
CA ASP A 182 6.60 -8.62 6.36
C ASP A 182 8.01 -8.60 5.77
N MET A 183 8.58 -7.42 5.60
CA MET A 183 9.94 -7.22 5.07
C MET A 183 11.02 -7.20 6.15
N GLY A 184 10.68 -7.37 7.43
CA GLY A 184 11.61 -7.38 8.55
C GLY A 184 12.17 -6.00 8.91
N PHE A 185 11.51 -4.92 8.53
CA PHE A 185 12.00 -3.54 8.75
C PHE A 185 11.64 -2.95 10.12
N LEU A 186 10.87 -3.63 10.97
CA LEU A 186 10.46 -3.05 12.25
C LEU A 186 11.64 -2.62 13.13
N PRO A 187 12.75 -3.38 13.26
CA PRO A 187 13.92 -2.93 14.01
C PRO A 187 14.53 -1.65 13.45
N ASP A 188 14.58 -1.51 12.12
CA ASP A 188 15.09 -0.32 11.45
C ASP A 188 14.17 0.89 11.66
N VAL A 189 12.85 0.68 11.61
CA VAL A 189 11.84 1.70 11.93
C VAL A 189 12.02 2.20 13.36
N GLU A 190 12.16 1.31 14.34
CA GLU A 190 12.37 1.70 15.73
C GLU A 190 13.70 2.49 15.93
N ARG A 191 14.77 2.11 15.23
CA ARG A 191 16.04 2.87 15.24
C ARG A 191 15.88 4.28 14.67
N ILE A 192 15.11 4.42 13.57
CA ILE A 192 14.82 5.72 12.97
C ILE A 192 13.98 6.58 13.92
N LEU A 193 12.95 6.00 14.54
CA LEU A 193 12.09 6.71 15.49
C LEU A 193 12.87 7.24 16.70
N LYS A 194 13.90 6.52 17.16
CA LYS A 194 14.83 7.01 18.22
C LYS A 194 15.68 8.20 17.79
N ALA A 195 15.89 8.40 16.50
CA ALA A 195 16.64 9.54 15.96
C ALA A 195 15.75 10.80 15.72
N THR A 196 14.46 10.71 15.94
CA THR A 196 13.51 11.83 15.85
C THR A 196 13.20 12.38 17.25
N PRO A 197 12.68 13.63 17.39
CA PRO A 197 12.33 14.19 18.70
C PRO A 197 11.38 13.29 19.51
N GLY A 198 11.54 13.28 20.83
CA GLY A 198 10.60 12.59 21.72
C GLY A 198 9.19 13.21 21.67
N GLU A 199 9.13 14.55 21.55
CA GLU A 199 7.89 15.29 21.33
C GLU A 199 7.62 15.46 19.83
N ARG A 200 6.97 14.49 19.26
CA ARG A 200 6.52 14.49 17.86
C ARG A 200 5.09 13.97 17.77
N GLN A 201 4.45 14.22 16.67
CA GLN A 201 3.25 13.49 16.24
C GLN A 201 3.66 12.25 15.46
N THR A 202 3.10 11.10 15.79
CA THR A 202 3.31 9.86 15.05
C THR A 202 1.99 9.35 14.50
N ALA A 203 1.95 9.05 13.20
CA ALA A 203 0.80 8.49 12.52
C ALA A 203 1.18 7.15 11.87
N LEU A 204 0.47 6.09 12.19
CA LEU A 204 0.67 4.77 11.60
C LEU A 204 -0.52 4.41 10.73
N PHE A 205 -0.25 4.06 9.48
CA PHE A 205 -1.23 3.60 8.51
C PHE A 205 -0.90 2.17 8.09
N SER A 206 -1.89 1.30 8.15
CA SER A 206 -1.76 -0.11 7.82
C SER A 206 -3.05 -0.67 7.22
N ALA A 207 -2.97 -1.71 6.41
CA ALA A 207 -4.17 -2.44 5.98
C ALA A 207 -4.61 -3.41 7.07
N THR A 208 -3.65 -4.00 7.79
CA THR A 208 -3.87 -4.96 8.87
C THR A 208 -3.16 -4.52 10.15
N LEU A 209 -3.61 -4.99 11.30
CA LEU A 209 -3.05 -4.68 12.62
C LEU A 209 -2.73 -5.96 13.39
N PRO A 210 -1.77 -6.78 12.93
CA PRO A 210 -1.31 -7.94 13.69
C PRO A 210 -0.70 -7.53 15.03
N ALA A 211 -0.45 -8.50 15.91
CA ALA A 211 0.03 -8.25 17.27
C ALA A 211 1.33 -7.44 17.30
N GLU A 212 2.24 -7.68 16.36
CA GLU A 212 3.52 -6.98 16.22
C GLU A 212 3.34 -5.50 15.90
N ILE A 213 2.41 -5.17 14.98
CA ILE A 213 2.08 -3.77 14.64
C ILE A 213 1.36 -3.09 15.79
N THR A 214 0.41 -3.77 16.43
CA THR A 214 -0.24 -3.27 17.64
C THR A 214 0.79 -3.02 18.76
N GLY A 215 1.77 -3.90 18.91
CA GLY A 215 2.90 -3.73 19.80
C GLY A 215 3.76 -2.52 19.45
N LEU A 216 4.05 -2.30 18.17
CA LEU A 216 4.78 -1.10 17.70
C LEU A 216 3.99 0.18 18.04
N VAL A 217 2.68 0.21 17.78
CA VAL A 217 1.82 1.35 18.13
C VAL A 217 1.93 1.69 19.62
N ARG A 218 1.78 0.68 20.50
CA ARG A 218 1.84 0.89 21.96
C ARG A 218 3.20 1.41 22.44
N ARG A 219 4.30 1.06 21.76
CA ARG A 219 5.66 1.49 22.15
C ARG A 219 6.05 2.85 21.57
N THR A 220 5.44 3.28 20.47
CA THR A 220 5.97 4.41 19.68
C THR A 220 5.01 5.58 19.53
N LEU A 221 3.70 5.38 19.70
CA LEU A 221 2.67 6.41 19.65
C LEU A 221 2.24 6.81 21.07
N ARG A 222 1.87 8.06 21.26
CA ARG A 222 1.41 8.63 22.53
C ARG A 222 -0.11 8.79 22.51
N ASP A 223 -0.80 8.07 23.38
CA ASP A 223 -2.27 8.08 23.46
C ASP A 223 -2.95 8.13 22.09
N PRO A 224 -2.69 7.11 21.21
CA PRO A 224 -3.14 7.17 19.83
C PRO A 224 -4.65 7.00 19.70
N VAL A 225 -5.24 7.79 18.80
CA VAL A 225 -6.62 7.56 18.38
C VAL A 225 -6.63 6.45 17.34
N TRP A 226 -7.40 5.40 17.60
CA TRP A 226 -7.58 4.29 16.68
C TRP A 226 -8.67 4.61 15.67
N VAL A 227 -8.29 4.69 14.41
CA VAL A 227 -9.21 4.90 13.28
C VAL A 227 -9.29 3.60 12.49
N ARG A 228 -10.41 2.90 12.63
CA ARG A 228 -10.69 1.71 11.81
C ARG A 228 -11.71 2.10 10.75
N ILE A 229 -11.29 2.04 9.50
CA ILE A 229 -12.20 2.15 8.37
C ILE A 229 -12.60 0.73 8.03
N GLU A 230 -13.75 0.35 8.54
CA GLU A 230 -14.41 -0.84 8.07
C GLU A 230 -14.75 -0.57 6.60
N GLY A 231 -13.91 -1.11 5.72
CA GLY A 231 -14.40 -1.37 4.38
C GLY A 231 -15.52 -2.42 4.53
N PRO A 232 -16.49 -2.48 3.60
CA PRO A 232 -17.28 -3.68 3.49
C PRO A 232 -16.28 -4.84 3.61
N ALA A 233 -16.63 -5.88 4.39
CA ALA A 233 -15.80 -7.11 4.49
C ALA A 233 -15.22 -7.33 3.12
N PRO A 234 -13.88 -7.64 2.93
CA PRO A 234 -13.26 -7.56 1.61
C PRO A 234 -14.15 -8.26 0.61
N THR A 235 -15.22 -7.58 0.33
CA THR A 235 -16.23 -7.98 -0.62
C THR A 235 -15.56 -7.72 -1.92
N VAL A 236 -15.18 -8.78 -2.53
CA VAL A 236 -14.92 -8.88 -3.93
C VAL A 236 -16.23 -8.55 -4.69
N GLU A 237 -17.01 -7.56 -4.16
CA GLU A 237 -18.19 -7.02 -4.82
C GLU A 237 -17.75 -6.44 -6.16
N GLY A 238 -18.44 -6.88 -7.22
CA GLY A 238 -18.06 -6.54 -8.58
C GLY A 238 -16.99 -7.46 -9.19
N VAL A 239 -16.40 -8.41 -8.44
CA VAL A 239 -15.48 -9.41 -9.00
C VAL A 239 -16.19 -10.73 -9.22
N ARG A 240 -16.18 -11.18 -10.45
CA ARG A 240 -16.52 -12.58 -10.78
C ARG A 240 -15.36 -13.48 -10.37
N GLN A 241 -15.60 -14.44 -9.51
CA GLN A 241 -14.56 -15.27 -8.93
C GLN A 241 -14.70 -16.72 -9.39
N PHE A 242 -13.64 -17.20 -10.02
CA PHE A 242 -13.60 -18.54 -10.57
C PHE A 242 -12.42 -19.33 -10.03
N TYR A 243 -12.55 -20.65 -10.02
CA TYR A 243 -11.44 -21.56 -9.86
C TYR A 243 -11.38 -22.56 -11.02
N VAL A 244 -10.19 -23.04 -11.32
CA VAL A 244 -9.91 -24.06 -12.32
C VAL A 244 -9.11 -25.16 -11.66
N GLU A 245 -9.68 -26.35 -11.53
CA GLU A 245 -8.93 -27.52 -11.09
C GLU A 245 -8.06 -28.00 -12.24
N VAL A 246 -6.76 -28.07 -12.02
CA VAL A 246 -5.80 -28.38 -13.07
C VAL A 246 -4.54 -29.01 -12.49
N ALA A 247 -4.00 -30.04 -13.14
CA ALA A 247 -2.71 -30.62 -12.75
C ALA A 247 -1.58 -29.57 -12.83
N GLU A 248 -0.59 -29.64 -11.93
CA GLU A 248 0.51 -28.66 -11.90
C GLU A 248 1.21 -28.47 -13.25
N GLN A 249 1.44 -29.56 -13.97
CA GLN A 249 2.06 -29.57 -15.30
C GLN A 249 1.21 -28.85 -16.38
N ASP A 250 -0.10 -28.79 -16.19
CA ASP A 250 -1.04 -28.19 -17.16
C ASP A 250 -1.39 -26.74 -16.84
N LYS A 251 -0.95 -26.19 -15.68
CA LYS A 251 -1.25 -24.80 -15.27
C LYS A 251 -0.83 -23.77 -16.33
N VAL A 252 0.31 -23.95 -16.98
CA VAL A 252 0.75 -23.04 -18.06
C VAL A 252 -0.18 -23.11 -19.26
N ARG A 253 -0.62 -24.32 -19.64
CA ARG A 253 -1.58 -24.52 -20.72
C ARG A 253 -2.93 -23.91 -20.38
N ALA A 254 -3.39 -24.10 -19.15
CA ALA A 254 -4.62 -23.49 -18.64
C ALA A 254 -4.57 -21.96 -18.72
N LEU A 255 -3.47 -21.34 -18.23
CA LEU A 255 -3.29 -19.90 -18.30
C LEU A 255 -3.30 -19.38 -19.76
N ARG A 256 -2.58 -20.01 -20.66
CA ARG A 256 -2.59 -19.64 -22.10
C ARG A 256 -3.97 -19.72 -22.71
N THR A 257 -4.73 -20.78 -22.38
CA THR A 257 -6.11 -20.92 -22.85
C THR A 257 -6.99 -19.80 -22.30
N LEU A 258 -6.90 -19.50 -21.00
CA LEU A 258 -7.63 -18.39 -20.38
C LEU A 258 -7.30 -17.04 -21.04
N LEU A 259 -6.03 -16.74 -21.27
CA LEU A 259 -5.61 -15.49 -21.92
C LEU A 259 -6.13 -15.36 -23.37
N ARG A 260 -6.45 -16.46 -24.03
CA ARG A 260 -7.04 -16.47 -25.39
C ARG A 260 -8.56 -16.42 -25.40
N THR A 261 -9.21 -17.09 -24.43
CA THR A 261 -10.67 -17.29 -24.44
C THR A 261 -11.42 -16.24 -23.64
N GLU A 262 -10.79 -15.66 -22.61
CA GLU A 262 -11.38 -14.60 -21.82
C GLU A 262 -11.11 -13.21 -22.45
N PRO A 263 -12.01 -12.22 -22.23
CA PRO A 263 -11.85 -10.86 -22.75
C PRO A 263 -10.79 -10.07 -21.95
N VAL A 264 -9.55 -10.58 -21.93
CA VAL A 264 -8.45 -10.01 -21.14
C VAL A 264 -7.95 -8.74 -21.78
N GLN A 265 -8.23 -7.59 -21.16
CA GLN A 265 -7.64 -6.29 -21.51
C GLN A 265 -6.30 -6.07 -20.80
N SER A 266 -6.25 -6.46 -19.53
CA SER A 266 -5.04 -6.43 -18.69
C SER A 266 -5.13 -7.50 -17.62
N ALA A 267 -4.01 -8.17 -17.33
CA ALA A 267 -3.98 -9.26 -16.35
C ALA A 267 -2.78 -9.14 -15.40
N LEU A 268 -3.03 -9.37 -14.11
CA LEU A 268 -1.99 -9.65 -13.12
C LEU A 268 -1.98 -11.16 -12.84
N VAL A 269 -0.85 -11.80 -13.07
CA VAL A 269 -0.66 -13.24 -12.84
C VAL A 269 0.26 -13.42 -11.63
N PHE A 270 -0.27 -13.96 -10.54
CA PHE A 270 0.48 -14.11 -9.28
C PHE A 270 1.26 -15.41 -9.21
N ARG A 271 2.56 -15.29 -8.98
CA ARG A 271 3.49 -16.40 -8.74
C ARG A 271 4.11 -16.29 -7.33
N ARG A 272 4.45 -17.44 -6.74
CA ARG A 272 5.02 -17.50 -5.39
C ARG A 272 6.47 -17.02 -5.36
N THR A 273 7.30 -17.35 -6.34
CA THR A 273 8.73 -17.05 -6.33
C THR A 273 9.18 -16.16 -7.50
N GLN A 274 10.25 -15.40 -7.29
CA GLN A 274 10.82 -14.50 -8.29
C GLN A 274 11.27 -15.26 -9.57
N ARG A 275 11.96 -16.40 -9.38
CA ARG A 275 12.40 -17.24 -10.50
C ARG A 275 11.24 -17.81 -11.30
N ALA A 276 10.17 -18.23 -10.60
CA ALA A 276 8.98 -18.75 -11.27
C ALA A 276 8.21 -17.63 -12.01
N ALA A 277 8.15 -16.42 -11.45
CA ALA A 277 7.55 -15.28 -12.13
C ALA A 277 8.30 -14.92 -13.42
N GLN A 278 9.64 -14.84 -13.36
CA GLN A 278 10.44 -14.58 -14.55
C GLN A 278 10.25 -15.65 -15.63
N ARG A 279 10.39 -16.93 -15.27
CA ARG A 279 10.20 -18.03 -16.22
C ARG A 279 8.82 -18.05 -16.88
N LEU A 280 7.77 -17.79 -16.09
CA LEU A 280 6.41 -17.77 -16.63
C LEU A 280 6.22 -16.59 -17.59
N ALA A 281 6.73 -15.42 -17.26
CA ALA A 281 6.70 -14.25 -18.16
C ALA A 281 7.44 -14.54 -19.48
N ASP A 282 8.63 -15.15 -19.43
CA ASP A 282 9.42 -15.51 -20.61
C ASP A 282 8.69 -16.53 -21.52
N VAL A 283 7.98 -17.49 -20.89
CA VAL A 283 7.16 -18.47 -21.60
C VAL A 283 5.94 -17.82 -22.25
N LEU A 284 5.26 -16.92 -21.55
CA LEU A 284 4.09 -16.20 -22.08
C LEU A 284 4.49 -15.21 -23.17
N ALA A 285 5.64 -14.55 -23.07
CA ALA A 285 6.10 -13.53 -24.01
C ALA A 285 6.25 -14.06 -25.47
N ARG A 286 6.24 -15.36 -25.66
CA ARG A 286 6.28 -15.99 -26.99
C ARG A 286 4.95 -15.87 -27.74
N GLU A 287 3.85 -15.73 -27.05
CA GLU A 287 2.49 -15.72 -27.60
C GLU A 287 1.68 -14.47 -27.21
N HIS A 288 1.99 -13.88 -26.05
CA HIS A 288 1.33 -12.71 -25.52
C HIS A 288 2.36 -11.71 -24.99
N PRO A 289 2.21 -10.39 -25.23
CA PRO A 289 3.09 -9.39 -24.61
C PRO A 289 2.99 -9.48 -23.09
N ALA A 290 4.00 -10.07 -22.45
CA ALA A 290 4.08 -10.33 -21.04
C ALA A 290 5.41 -9.87 -20.45
N ALA A 291 5.41 -9.39 -19.20
CA ALA A 291 6.61 -9.04 -18.46
C ALA A 291 6.54 -9.56 -17.02
N ALA A 292 7.70 -9.77 -16.41
CA ALA A 292 7.80 -10.08 -14.99
C ALA A 292 7.92 -8.82 -14.14
N LEU A 293 7.43 -8.88 -12.88
CA LEU A 293 7.69 -7.87 -11.86
C LEU A 293 7.96 -8.55 -10.52
N HIS A 294 9.21 -8.53 -10.08
CA HIS A 294 9.63 -9.14 -8.82
C HIS A 294 10.81 -8.42 -8.17
N GLY A 295 11.10 -8.75 -6.90
CA GLY A 295 12.10 -8.06 -6.09
C GLY A 295 13.54 -8.19 -6.59
N GLY A 296 13.88 -9.24 -7.35
CA GLY A 296 15.22 -9.46 -7.89
C GLY A 296 15.57 -8.65 -9.15
N MET A 297 14.61 -7.89 -9.71
CA MET A 297 14.87 -7.07 -10.90
C MET A 297 15.63 -5.79 -10.57
N ARG A 298 16.46 -5.32 -11.51
CA ARG A 298 17.05 -3.97 -11.44
C ARG A 298 15.96 -2.91 -11.51
N GLN A 299 16.12 -1.81 -10.78
CA GLN A 299 15.09 -0.77 -10.66
C GLN A 299 14.63 -0.21 -12.02
N GLY A 300 15.56 0.04 -12.94
CA GLY A 300 15.21 0.50 -14.28
C GLY A 300 14.29 -0.47 -15.03
N ALA A 301 14.56 -1.78 -14.93
CA ALA A 301 13.75 -2.82 -15.55
C ALA A 301 12.34 -2.90 -14.92
N ARG A 302 12.23 -2.73 -13.57
CA ARG A 302 10.95 -2.69 -12.88
C ARG A 302 10.08 -1.52 -13.35
N LEU A 303 10.68 -0.32 -13.40
CA LEU A 303 9.98 0.88 -13.86
C LEU A 303 9.57 0.77 -15.34
N ALA A 304 10.42 0.15 -16.18
CA ALA A 304 10.10 -0.10 -17.58
C ALA A 304 8.91 -1.07 -17.72
N ALA A 305 8.89 -2.17 -16.96
CA ALA A 305 7.80 -3.13 -16.95
C ALA A 305 6.47 -2.48 -16.50
N LEU A 306 6.50 -1.68 -15.43
CA LEU A 306 5.34 -0.94 -14.94
C LEU A 306 4.81 0.06 -15.97
N ARG A 307 5.68 0.83 -16.61
CA ARG A 307 5.29 1.79 -17.67
C ARG A 307 4.71 1.08 -18.89
N ALA A 308 5.30 -0.05 -19.29
CA ALA A 308 4.81 -0.86 -20.41
C ALA A 308 3.41 -1.43 -20.11
N PHE A 309 3.20 -1.88 -18.87
CA PHE A 309 1.90 -2.36 -18.41
C PHE A 309 0.86 -1.23 -18.34
N ALA A 310 1.18 -0.10 -17.70
CA ALA A 310 0.30 1.05 -17.57
C ALA A 310 -0.10 1.65 -18.94
N SER A 311 0.78 1.58 -19.94
CA SER A 311 0.50 2.03 -21.32
C SER A 311 -0.23 1.00 -22.19
N GLY A 312 -0.55 -0.19 -21.66
CA GLY A 312 -1.18 -1.28 -22.41
C GLY A 312 -0.27 -2.01 -23.40
N ARG A 313 1.01 -1.62 -23.56
CA ARG A 313 1.96 -2.31 -24.43
C ARG A 313 2.26 -3.74 -23.99
N THR A 314 2.16 -3.99 -22.70
CA THR A 314 2.35 -5.30 -22.08
C THR A 314 1.14 -5.61 -21.21
N PRO A 315 0.06 -6.17 -21.76
CA PRO A 315 -1.19 -6.38 -21.04
C PRO A 315 -1.10 -7.45 -19.95
N VAL A 316 -0.09 -8.30 -19.95
CA VAL A 316 0.09 -9.36 -18.94
C VAL A 316 1.32 -9.06 -18.07
N LEU A 317 1.12 -8.93 -16.77
CA LEU A 317 2.19 -8.74 -15.80
C LEU A 317 2.23 -9.92 -14.82
N VAL A 318 3.34 -10.68 -14.85
CA VAL A 318 3.56 -11.79 -13.91
C VAL A 318 4.29 -11.26 -12.69
N VAL A 319 3.65 -11.36 -11.52
CA VAL A 319 4.11 -10.68 -10.31
C VAL A 319 4.29 -11.63 -9.14
N THR A 320 5.16 -11.26 -8.19
CA THR A 320 5.17 -11.87 -6.85
C THR A 320 4.36 -11.03 -5.88
N ASN A 321 3.84 -11.63 -4.79
CA ASN A 321 3.08 -10.92 -3.76
C ASN A 321 3.80 -9.64 -3.29
N VAL A 322 5.07 -9.78 -2.91
CA VAL A 322 5.89 -8.67 -2.41
C VAL A 322 6.04 -7.55 -3.44
N ALA A 323 6.16 -7.90 -4.73
CA ALA A 323 6.33 -6.89 -5.77
C ALA A 323 5.02 -6.20 -6.18
N ALA A 324 3.88 -6.87 -6.04
CA ALA A 324 2.57 -6.32 -6.39
C ALA A 324 1.92 -5.49 -5.28
N ARG A 325 2.30 -5.74 -4.00
CA ARG A 325 1.80 -4.98 -2.86
C ARG A 325 2.37 -3.55 -2.87
N GLY A 326 1.53 -2.54 -2.57
CA GLY A 326 1.92 -1.12 -2.49
C GLY A 326 2.27 -0.46 -3.82
N LEU A 327 2.07 -1.14 -4.94
CA LEU A 327 2.11 -0.48 -6.24
C LEU A 327 0.73 0.06 -6.56
N ASP A 328 0.69 1.32 -7.00
CA ASP A 328 -0.48 1.88 -7.66
C ASP A 328 -0.51 1.32 -9.09
N LEU A 329 -0.95 0.06 -9.19
CA LEU A 329 -1.21 -0.56 -10.47
C LEU A 329 -2.58 -0.08 -10.96
N PRO A 330 -2.71 0.24 -12.24
CA PRO A 330 -4.02 0.52 -12.81
C PRO A 330 -4.96 -0.65 -12.52
N THR A 331 -6.24 -0.36 -12.39
CA THR A 331 -7.27 -1.40 -12.25
C THR A 331 -7.17 -2.35 -13.43
N VAL A 332 -7.03 -3.63 -13.16
CA VAL A 332 -6.90 -4.66 -14.19
C VAL A 332 -8.23 -5.34 -14.45
N SER A 333 -8.44 -5.81 -15.67
CA SER A 333 -9.63 -6.59 -16.01
C SER A 333 -9.59 -7.98 -15.39
N HIS A 334 -8.40 -8.58 -15.25
CA HIS A 334 -8.23 -9.94 -14.74
C HIS A 334 -7.14 -10.05 -13.69
N VAL A 335 -7.40 -10.84 -12.65
CA VAL A 335 -6.40 -11.33 -11.70
C VAL A 335 -6.35 -12.85 -11.82
N VAL A 336 -5.17 -13.41 -12.05
CA VAL A 336 -4.98 -14.86 -12.09
C VAL A 336 -4.04 -15.27 -10.95
N ASN A 337 -4.55 -16.05 -10.00
CA ASN A 337 -3.72 -16.74 -9.01
C ASN A 337 -3.19 -18.02 -9.66
N PHE A 338 -2.03 -17.93 -10.30
CA PHE A 338 -1.36 -19.11 -10.88
C PHE A 338 -0.88 -20.06 -9.78
N ASP A 339 -0.30 -19.50 -8.71
CA ASP A 339 -0.05 -20.21 -7.47
C ASP A 339 -1.12 -19.81 -6.44
N MET A 340 -1.66 -20.80 -5.74
CA MET A 340 -2.61 -20.61 -4.64
C MET A 340 -2.03 -19.57 -3.64
N PRO A 341 -2.83 -18.61 -3.15
CA PRO A 341 -2.40 -17.73 -2.06
C PRO A 341 -2.18 -18.50 -0.76
N GLU A 342 -1.32 -17.98 0.10
CA GLU A 342 -0.93 -18.63 1.36
C GLU A 342 -2.06 -18.55 2.42
N ASP A 343 -2.90 -17.52 2.32
CA ASP A 343 -4.01 -17.24 3.22
C ASP A 343 -5.14 -16.46 2.51
N VAL A 344 -6.28 -16.36 3.20
CA VAL A 344 -7.47 -15.64 2.70
C VAL A 344 -7.20 -14.15 2.48
N GLU A 345 -6.42 -13.53 3.35
CA GLU A 345 -6.07 -12.11 3.26
C GLU A 345 -5.24 -11.82 2.01
N THR A 346 -4.24 -12.66 1.74
CA THR A 346 -3.44 -12.61 0.51
C THR A 346 -4.33 -12.78 -0.74
N TYR A 347 -5.31 -13.69 -0.70
CA TYR A 347 -6.28 -13.83 -1.79
C TYR A 347 -7.02 -12.51 -2.04
N VAL A 348 -7.58 -11.95 -1.00
CA VAL A 348 -8.33 -10.70 -1.07
C VAL A 348 -7.48 -9.53 -1.59
N HIS A 349 -6.25 -9.39 -1.10
CA HIS A 349 -5.31 -8.38 -1.56
C HIS A 349 -4.93 -8.52 -3.04
N ARG A 350 -4.82 -9.76 -3.54
CA ARG A 350 -4.59 -10.02 -4.97
C ARG A 350 -5.81 -9.66 -5.80
N VAL A 351 -6.96 -10.17 -5.41
CA VAL A 351 -8.23 -9.96 -6.11
C VAL A 351 -8.64 -8.48 -6.10
N GLY A 352 -8.39 -7.76 -5.02
CA GLY A 352 -8.61 -6.31 -4.93
C GLY A 352 -7.75 -5.45 -5.88
N ARG A 353 -7.01 -6.05 -6.83
CA ARG A 353 -6.37 -5.34 -7.95
C ARG A 353 -7.30 -5.17 -9.14
N THR A 354 -8.43 -5.83 -9.14
CA THR A 354 -9.51 -5.66 -10.12
C THR A 354 -10.76 -5.06 -9.47
N ALA A 355 -11.78 -4.74 -10.27
CA ALA A 355 -13.08 -4.19 -9.83
C ALA A 355 -12.97 -2.94 -8.93
N ARG A 356 -12.10 -1.99 -9.25
CA ARG A 356 -11.99 -0.72 -8.53
C ARG A 356 -12.85 0.36 -9.19
N ALA A 357 -13.28 1.34 -8.40
CA ALA A 357 -14.02 2.52 -8.86
C ALA A 357 -15.32 2.16 -9.63
N GLY A 358 -16.05 1.12 -9.22
CA GLY A 358 -17.32 0.73 -9.82
C GLY A 358 -17.21 -0.08 -11.12
N GLN A 359 -16.00 -0.49 -11.52
CA GLN A 359 -15.78 -1.42 -12.63
C GLN A 359 -15.99 -2.87 -12.19
N THR A 360 -16.38 -3.73 -13.12
CA THR A 360 -16.42 -5.18 -12.90
C THR A 360 -15.06 -5.79 -13.22
N GLY A 361 -14.69 -6.86 -12.51
CA GLY A 361 -13.45 -7.57 -12.72
C GLY A 361 -13.60 -9.09 -12.66
N THR A 362 -12.57 -9.80 -13.08
CA THR A 362 -12.55 -11.26 -13.03
C THR A 362 -11.31 -11.75 -12.28
N ALA A 363 -11.52 -12.68 -11.33
CA ALA A 363 -10.46 -13.37 -10.62
C ALA A 363 -10.54 -14.86 -10.89
N ILE A 364 -9.43 -15.47 -11.31
CA ILE A 364 -9.35 -16.91 -11.63
C ILE A 364 -8.20 -17.51 -10.82
N THR A 365 -8.48 -18.58 -10.09
CA THR A 365 -7.48 -19.31 -9.30
C THR A 365 -7.25 -20.69 -9.88
N LEU A 366 -5.99 -21.01 -10.23
CA LEU A 366 -5.60 -22.34 -10.67
C LEU A 366 -5.33 -23.21 -9.44
N VAL A 367 -6.13 -24.24 -9.25
CA VAL A 367 -6.10 -25.15 -8.10
C VAL A 367 -5.41 -26.44 -8.51
N GLY A 368 -4.24 -26.68 -7.95
CA GLY A 368 -3.49 -27.93 -8.15
C GLY A 368 -3.78 -28.96 -7.06
N GLN A 369 -3.25 -30.16 -7.24
CA GLN A 369 -3.46 -31.28 -6.31
C GLN A 369 -2.93 -31.01 -4.88
N TYR A 370 -1.98 -30.09 -4.72
CA TYR A 370 -1.40 -29.76 -3.43
C TYR A 370 -2.07 -28.54 -2.76
N ASP A 371 -3.07 -27.94 -3.40
CA ASP A 371 -3.68 -26.69 -2.98
C ASP A 371 -4.99 -26.91 -2.18
N MET A 372 -5.38 -28.17 -1.93
CA MET A 372 -6.73 -28.54 -1.44
C MET A 372 -7.07 -27.93 -0.07
N GLU A 373 -6.12 -27.89 0.87
CA GLU A 373 -6.36 -27.30 2.19
C GLU A 373 -6.77 -25.82 2.09
N MET A 374 -6.03 -25.06 1.29
CA MET A 374 -6.34 -23.64 1.07
C MET A 374 -7.57 -23.44 0.21
N PHE A 375 -7.82 -24.35 -0.76
CA PHE A 375 -9.05 -24.38 -1.54
C PHE A 375 -10.28 -24.51 -0.65
N ASP A 376 -10.27 -25.43 0.31
CA ASP A 376 -11.38 -25.64 1.25
C ASP A 376 -11.60 -24.42 2.17
N ARG A 377 -10.50 -23.75 2.59
CA ARG A 377 -10.59 -22.51 3.37
C ARG A 377 -11.25 -21.40 2.56
N LEU A 378 -10.81 -21.18 1.33
CA LEU A 378 -11.38 -20.17 0.43
C LEU A 378 -12.82 -20.49 0.08
N SER A 379 -13.17 -21.76 -0.20
CA SER A 379 -14.53 -22.20 -0.49
C SER A 379 -15.50 -21.89 0.65
N ARG A 380 -15.08 -22.07 1.90
CA ARG A 380 -15.88 -21.70 3.08
C ARG A 380 -16.10 -20.20 3.21
N VAL A 381 -15.09 -19.41 2.91
CA VAL A 381 -15.15 -17.93 3.05
C VAL A 381 -15.92 -17.28 1.89
N LEU A 382 -15.69 -17.75 0.66
CA LEU A 382 -16.27 -17.17 -0.56
C LEU A 382 -17.66 -17.71 -0.86
N GLY A 383 -17.94 -18.94 -0.41
CA GLY A 383 -19.24 -19.60 -0.57
C GLY A 383 -19.66 -19.69 -2.04
N PRO A 384 -20.96 -19.45 -2.34
CA PRO A 384 -21.52 -19.61 -3.69
C PRO A 384 -20.97 -18.60 -4.72
N ARG A 385 -20.18 -17.61 -4.30
CA ARG A 385 -19.54 -16.64 -5.20
C ARG A 385 -18.30 -17.21 -5.89
N TRP A 386 -17.77 -18.33 -5.43
CA TRP A 386 -16.61 -19.00 -6.02
C TRP A 386 -17.04 -20.16 -6.90
N VAL A 387 -17.04 -19.93 -8.20
CA VAL A 387 -17.64 -20.82 -9.18
C VAL A 387 -16.56 -21.53 -9.99
N ARG A 388 -16.79 -22.80 -10.33
CA ARG A 388 -15.89 -23.51 -11.23
C ARG A 388 -15.95 -22.88 -12.62
N HIS A 389 -14.77 -22.53 -13.16
CA HIS A 389 -14.67 -21.98 -14.51
C HIS A 389 -14.91 -23.07 -15.56
N PRO A 390 -15.67 -22.81 -16.62
CA PRO A 390 -15.98 -23.80 -17.66
C PRO A 390 -14.81 -24.02 -18.64
N LEU A 391 -13.56 -23.87 -18.19
CA LEU A 391 -12.38 -24.02 -19.00
C LEU A 391 -12.27 -25.45 -19.54
N ASN A 392 -12.24 -25.60 -20.87
CA ASN A 392 -11.93 -26.87 -21.53
C ASN A 392 -10.50 -26.81 -22.11
N LEU A 393 -9.57 -27.49 -21.46
CA LEU A 393 -8.17 -27.56 -21.89
C LEU A 393 -7.97 -28.36 -23.20
N TYR A 394 -8.96 -29.14 -23.58
CA TYR A 394 -8.88 -30.08 -24.71
C TYR A 394 -9.80 -29.66 -25.87
N ALA A 395 -10.48 -28.52 -25.77
CA ALA A 395 -11.19 -27.96 -26.90
C ALA A 395 -10.19 -27.66 -28.02
N ARG A 396 -10.33 -28.34 -29.15
CA ARG A 396 -9.61 -28.01 -30.37
C ARG A 396 -10.12 -26.64 -30.85
N SER A 397 -9.20 -25.71 -31.01
CA SER A 397 -9.43 -24.41 -31.66
C SER A 397 -9.79 -24.63 -33.14
#